data_8fdbe6da0e4778ac873c7c74ddb824fe
#
_entry.id   8fdbe6da0e4778ac873c7c74ddb824fe
#
_cell.length_a   1.000
_cell.length_b   1.000
_cell.length_c   1.000
_cell.angle_alpha   90.00
_cell.angle_beta   90.00
_cell.angle_gamma   90.00
#
_symmetry.space_group_name_H-M   'P 1'
#
loop_
_entity.id
_entity.type
_entity.pdbx_description
1 polymer ?
#
loop_
_entity_poly.entity_id
_entity_poly.type
_entity_poly.pdbx_seq_one_letter_code
_entity_poly.pdbx_strand_id
1 'polypeptide(L)'
;MTRLVLIDGNSLLHRAYHALPKTLTTSEGQVVNAVYGFTRMLLKVIKDLKPQYLAVAFDMKGPTFRHLEYEKYKEKRPEMDTELAAQLPVVKELLESFEIPVYEIQGFEGEDVIAALIAQSAKRKVQSQVQSSKLGGLETVVVTGDRDVLQLVDERTKVYAPLKGLSNPIMYDAAEVQKRYGLTPEQIVDYKALRGDPSDNIPGVPGVGEKTAVELLQKYGTLEEVFNHLDELPERQQKLLREYRKQAELSQKLATITTNAPVELDLDKCRVGDFRSKKAIEALKKLEFKSLVRELEGGEGLRSERPKQEEQEDAGQLELLEI
;
A
#
# COMPACT_ATOMS: atom_id res chain seq x y z
N MET A 1 13.04 -11.78 15.09
CA MET A 1 13.40 -11.03 13.89
C MET A 1 12.91 -9.60 14.11
N THR A 2 13.75 -8.60 13.92
CA THR A 2 13.37 -7.19 14.11
C THR A 2 12.56 -6.75 12.88
N ARG A 3 11.41 -6.10 13.11
CA ARG A 3 10.46 -5.77 12.04
C ARG A 3 10.19 -4.28 11.97
N LEU A 4 10.32 -3.72 10.77
CA LEU A 4 9.83 -2.40 10.39
C LEU A 4 8.51 -2.58 9.62
N VAL A 5 7.48 -1.88 10.06
CA VAL A 5 6.21 -1.81 9.33
C VAL A 5 6.08 -0.42 8.72
N LEU A 6 5.88 -0.37 7.41
CA LEU A 6 5.60 0.85 6.64
C LEU A 6 4.16 0.80 6.14
N ILE A 7 3.36 1.76 6.54
CA ILE A 7 1.94 1.81 6.17
C ILE A 7 1.74 2.83 5.05
N ASP A 8 1.07 2.39 3.99
CA ASP A 8 0.49 3.28 3.00
C ASP A 8 -0.77 3.92 3.58
N GLY A 9 -0.61 5.16 4.02
CA GLY A 9 -1.66 5.89 4.73
C GLY A 9 -2.87 6.18 3.84
N ASN A 10 -2.64 6.52 2.57
CA ASN A 10 -3.72 6.81 1.62
C ASN A 10 -4.55 5.57 1.33
N SER A 11 -3.90 4.45 1.05
CA SER A 11 -4.58 3.17 0.79
C SER A 11 -5.47 2.75 1.97
N LEU A 12 -4.93 2.80 3.20
CA LEU A 12 -5.71 2.45 4.38
C LEU A 12 -6.84 3.43 4.66
N LEU A 13 -6.60 4.73 4.48
CA LEU A 13 -7.59 5.77 4.71
C LEU A 13 -8.77 5.67 3.75
N HIS A 14 -8.50 5.51 2.44
CA HIS A 14 -9.53 5.28 1.43
C HIS A 14 -10.34 4.03 1.74
N ARG A 15 -9.66 2.94 2.06
CA ARG A 15 -10.34 1.69 2.43
C ARG A 15 -11.25 1.85 3.65
N ALA A 16 -10.80 2.54 4.68
CA ALA A 16 -11.58 2.83 5.88
C ALA A 16 -12.84 3.64 5.55
N TYR A 17 -12.68 4.66 4.72
CA TYR A 17 -13.77 5.54 4.30
C TYR A 17 -14.90 4.79 3.59
N HIS A 18 -14.54 3.89 2.67
CA HIS A 18 -15.53 3.11 1.92
C HIS A 18 -16.07 1.89 2.68
N ALA A 19 -15.39 1.43 3.74
CA ALA A 19 -15.83 0.28 4.52
C ALA A 19 -16.81 0.63 5.63
N LEU A 20 -16.94 1.91 6.02
CA LEU A 20 -17.75 2.34 7.15
C LEU A 20 -18.71 3.45 6.74
N PRO A 21 -19.93 3.47 7.31
CA PRO A 21 -20.95 4.45 6.94
C PRO A 21 -20.54 5.88 7.35
N LYS A 22 -20.84 6.85 6.49
CA LYS A 22 -20.59 8.29 6.75
C LYS A 22 -21.43 8.85 7.92
N THR A 23 -22.40 8.09 8.41
CA THR A 23 -23.17 8.42 9.61
C THR A 23 -22.38 8.28 10.90
N LEU A 24 -21.17 7.72 10.85
CA LEU A 24 -20.27 7.67 12.01
C LEU A 24 -19.68 9.07 12.23
N THR A 25 -20.27 9.80 13.17
CA THR A 25 -19.92 11.19 13.52
C THR A 25 -19.64 11.31 15.00
N THR A 26 -18.90 12.35 15.39
CA THR A 26 -18.85 12.82 16.78
C THR A 26 -20.15 13.47 17.18
N SER A 27 -20.35 13.75 18.48
CA SER A 27 -21.52 14.49 19.01
C SER A 27 -21.65 15.90 18.41
N GLU A 28 -20.54 16.48 17.91
CA GLU A 28 -20.49 17.78 17.22
C GLU A 28 -20.81 17.67 15.72
N GLY A 29 -21.09 16.47 15.21
CA GLY A 29 -21.43 16.22 13.81
C GLY A 29 -20.23 16.08 12.86
N GLN A 30 -19.00 15.98 13.37
CA GLN A 30 -17.82 15.73 12.55
C GLN A 30 -17.82 14.29 12.05
N VAL A 31 -17.76 14.09 10.73
CA VAL A 31 -17.62 12.76 10.12
C VAL A 31 -16.24 12.19 10.44
N VAL A 32 -16.19 10.98 11.02
CA VAL A 32 -14.94 10.35 11.51
C VAL A 32 -14.83 8.87 11.11
N ASN A 33 -15.63 8.42 10.15
CA ASN A 33 -15.66 7.02 9.72
C ASN A 33 -14.29 6.53 9.20
N ALA A 34 -13.60 7.34 8.37
CA ALA A 34 -12.28 6.99 7.86
C ALA A 34 -11.23 6.99 8.98
N VAL A 35 -11.26 7.97 9.89
CA VAL A 35 -10.35 8.03 11.05
C VAL A 35 -10.53 6.81 11.94
N TYR A 36 -11.77 6.45 12.25
CA TYR A 36 -12.08 5.28 13.07
C TYR A 36 -11.61 3.97 12.44
N GLY A 37 -11.94 3.78 11.14
CA GLY A 37 -11.54 2.57 10.42
C GLY A 37 -10.02 2.47 10.24
N PHE A 38 -9.34 3.58 9.92
CA PHE A 38 -7.89 3.66 9.87
C PHE A 38 -7.26 3.23 11.20
N THR A 39 -7.75 3.80 12.30
CA THR A 39 -7.24 3.48 13.65
C THR A 39 -7.44 2.01 13.99
N ARG A 40 -8.59 1.42 13.65
CA ARG A 40 -8.82 -0.02 13.85
C ARG A 40 -7.86 -0.88 13.05
N MET A 41 -7.61 -0.53 11.77
CA MET A 41 -6.63 -1.25 10.95
C MET A 41 -5.22 -1.10 11.50
N LEU A 42 -4.84 0.09 11.93
CA LEU A 42 -3.55 0.36 12.55
C LEU A 42 -3.33 -0.53 13.79
N LEU A 43 -4.27 -0.55 14.73
CA LEU A 43 -4.18 -1.37 15.94
C LEU A 43 -4.15 -2.87 15.62
N LYS A 44 -4.91 -3.30 14.60
CA LYS A 44 -4.85 -4.68 14.11
C LYS A 44 -3.49 -5.03 13.53
N VAL A 45 -2.92 -4.18 12.70
CA VAL A 45 -1.57 -4.35 12.11
C VAL A 45 -0.53 -4.49 13.22
N ILE A 46 -0.58 -3.62 14.24
CA ILE A 46 0.33 -3.68 15.39
C ILE A 46 0.18 -5.01 16.15
N LYS A 47 -1.05 -5.44 16.37
CA LYS A 47 -1.34 -6.71 17.07
C LYS A 47 -0.86 -7.94 16.28
N ASP A 48 -1.11 -7.95 14.94
CA ASP A 48 -0.79 -9.09 14.08
C ASP A 48 0.71 -9.18 13.78
N LEU A 49 1.35 -8.04 13.49
CA LEU A 49 2.73 -7.99 13.02
C LEU A 49 3.75 -7.76 14.16
N LYS A 50 3.33 -7.22 15.29
CA LYS A 50 4.17 -6.92 16.48
C LYS A 50 5.47 -6.20 16.09
N PRO A 51 5.38 -5.04 15.39
CA PRO A 51 6.55 -4.33 14.88
C PRO A 51 7.37 -3.74 16.02
N GLN A 52 8.69 -3.65 15.82
CA GLN A 52 9.58 -2.83 16.65
C GLN A 52 9.67 -1.40 16.15
N TYR A 53 9.46 -1.22 14.82
CA TYR A 53 9.47 0.07 14.16
C TYR A 53 8.22 0.21 13.27
N LEU A 54 7.63 1.39 13.28
CA LEU A 54 6.41 1.69 12.55
C LEU A 54 6.46 3.10 12.00
N ALA A 55 6.06 3.27 10.75
CA ALA A 55 5.90 4.58 10.13
C ALA A 55 4.76 4.54 9.12
N VAL A 56 4.22 5.71 8.80
CA VAL A 56 3.16 5.87 7.80
C VAL A 56 3.64 6.83 6.71
N ALA A 57 3.43 6.47 5.45
CA ALA A 57 3.66 7.37 4.33
C ALA A 57 2.32 7.84 3.75
N PHE A 58 2.27 9.12 3.36
CA PHE A 58 1.13 9.71 2.66
C PHE A 58 1.57 10.40 1.37
N ASP A 59 0.64 10.49 0.41
CA ASP A 59 0.79 11.36 -0.74
C ASP A 59 0.66 12.83 -0.31
N MET A 60 1.47 13.69 -0.90
CA MET A 60 1.24 15.14 -0.84
C MET A 60 0.34 15.60 -1.98
N LYS A 61 -0.40 16.67 -1.74
CA LYS A 61 -1.20 17.29 -2.78
C LYS A 61 -0.31 17.93 -3.85
N GLY A 62 -0.61 17.67 -5.11
CA GLY A 62 0.07 18.26 -6.25
C GLY A 62 0.56 17.23 -7.26
N PRO A 63 1.11 17.68 -8.40
CA PRO A 63 1.63 16.78 -9.42
C PRO A 63 2.89 16.06 -8.94
N THR A 64 3.02 14.80 -9.35
CA THR A 64 4.24 14.03 -9.15
C THR A 64 5.09 14.01 -10.43
N PHE A 65 6.29 13.48 -10.38
CA PHE A 65 7.13 13.34 -11.57
C PHE A 65 6.43 12.53 -12.70
N ARG A 66 5.54 11.59 -12.35
CA ARG A 66 4.76 10.83 -13.34
C ARG A 66 3.81 11.71 -14.14
N HIS A 67 3.21 12.71 -13.52
CA HIS A 67 2.36 13.71 -14.22
C HIS A 67 3.16 14.58 -15.18
N LEU A 68 4.44 14.87 -14.85
CA LEU A 68 5.36 15.61 -15.72
C LEU A 68 5.79 14.77 -16.93
N GLU A 69 5.94 13.46 -16.75
CA GLU A 69 6.29 12.52 -17.82
C GLU A 69 5.11 12.17 -18.74
N TYR A 70 3.91 12.10 -18.16
CA TYR A 70 2.68 11.75 -18.88
C TYR A 70 1.48 12.50 -18.30
N GLU A 71 1.06 13.54 -18.99
CA GLU A 71 -0.02 14.45 -18.54
C GLU A 71 -1.33 13.72 -18.20
N LYS A 72 -1.59 12.59 -18.89
CA LYS A 72 -2.80 11.77 -18.66
C LYS A 72 -2.68 10.77 -17.52
N TYR A 73 -1.56 10.76 -16.80
CA TYR A 73 -1.39 9.87 -15.66
C TYR A 73 -2.45 10.16 -14.59
N LYS A 74 -3.17 9.13 -14.17
CA LYS A 74 -4.28 9.23 -13.20
C LYS A 74 -5.41 10.22 -13.56
N GLU A 75 -5.48 10.69 -14.82
CA GLU A 75 -6.49 11.68 -15.29
C GLU A 75 -7.94 11.22 -15.01
N LYS A 76 -8.18 9.93 -15.05
CA LYS A 76 -9.51 9.35 -14.82
C LYS A 76 -9.84 9.07 -13.36
N ARG A 77 -8.88 9.26 -12.45
CA ARG A 77 -9.16 9.10 -11.02
C ARG A 77 -10.10 10.22 -10.57
N PRO A 78 -11.22 9.89 -9.90
CA PRO A 78 -12.06 10.91 -9.29
C PRO A 78 -11.25 11.68 -8.25
N GLU A 79 -11.54 12.96 -8.11
CA GLU A 79 -10.99 13.75 -7.01
C GLU A 79 -11.38 13.12 -5.66
N MET A 80 -10.49 13.28 -4.68
CA MET A 80 -10.75 12.80 -3.33
C MET A 80 -12.03 13.48 -2.79
N ASP A 81 -12.95 12.67 -2.28
CA ASP A 81 -14.17 13.16 -1.62
C ASP A 81 -13.80 14.19 -0.54
N THR A 82 -14.52 15.31 -0.50
CA THR A 82 -14.24 16.42 0.42
C THR A 82 -14.33 16.01 1.88
N GLU A 83 -15.26 15.09 2.22
CA GLU A 83 -15.39 14.55 3.58
C GLU A 83 -14.20 13.64 3.94
N LEU A 84 -13.65 12.91 2.96
CA LEU A 84 -12.43 12.12 3.16
C LEU A 84 -11.22 13.04 3.34
N ALA A 85 -11.09 14.04 2.49
CA ALA A 85 -10.00 15.04 2.56
C ALA A 85 -9.98 15.75 3.92
N ALA A 86 -11.16 16.07 4.49
CA ALA A 86 -11.29 16.70 5.81
C ALA A 86 -10.82 15.79 6.95
N GLN A 87 -10.83 14.46 6.76
CA GLN A 87 -10.41 13.49 7.78
C GLN A 87 -8.89 13.23 7.78
N LEU A 88 -8.18 13.54 6.69
CA LEU A 88 -6.74 13.32 6.59
C LEU A 88 -5.92 14.06 7.68
N PRO A 89 -6.15 15.38 7.96
CA PRO A 89 -5.47 16.06 9.05
C PRO A 89 -5.73 15.39 10.41
N VAL A 90 -6.96 14.94 10.66
CA VAL A 90 -7.33 14.28 11.92
C VAL A 90 -6.58 12.97 12.11
N VAL A 91 -6.39 12.19 11.02
CA VAL A 91 -5.55 10.97 11.08
C VAL A 91 -4.10 11.33 11.39
N LYS A 92 -3.54 12.40 10.80
CA LYS A 92 -2.16 12.82 11.09
C LYS A 92 -1.99 13.28 12.55
N GLU A 93 -2.94 14.03 13.11
CA GLU A 93 -2.95 14.41 14.53
C GLU A 93 -3.03 13.18 15.44
N LEU A 94 -3.82 12.17 15.04
CA LEU A 94 -3.92 10.92 15.80
C LEU A 94 -2.58 10.14 15.75
N LEU A 95 -1.95 10.03 14.58
CA LEU A 95 -0.63 9.41 14.43
C LEU A 95 0.43 10.10 15.28
N GLU A 96 0.42 11.45 15.33
CA GLU A 96 1.30 12.22 16.20
C GLU A 96 1.03 11.93 17.68
N SER A 97 -0.23 11.74 18.06
CA SER A 97 -0.58 11.38 19.45
C SER A 97 -0.10 9.97 19.84
N PHE A 98 0.06 9.10 18.86
CA PHE A 98 0.62 7.74 19.00
C PHE A 98 2.14 7.70 18.81
N GLU A 99 2.77 8.87 18.60
CA GLU A 99 4.21 8.97 18.34
C GLU A 99 4.67 8.17 17.11
N ILE A 100 3.80 8.04 16.11
CA ILE A 100 4.09 7.37 14.84
C ILE A 100 4.50 8.42 13.82
N PRO A 101 5.74 8.37 13.28
CA PRO A 101 6.20 9.33 12.28
C PRO A 101 5.44 9.17 10.96
N VAL A 102 5.15 10.33 10.37
CA VAL A 102 4.55 10.45 9.04
C VAL A 102 5.61 10.93 8.06
N TYR A 103 5.72 10.25 6.92
CA TYR A 103 6.61 10.59 5.82
C TYR A 103 5.78 11.00 4.60
N GLU A 104 6.09 12.16 4.05
CA GLU A 104 5.47 12.68 2.82
C GLU A 104 6.46 13.61 2.11
N ILE A 105 6.56 13.48 0.79
CA ILE A 105 7.52 14.22 -0.02
C ILE A 105 6.83 14.82 -1.23
N GLN A 106 6.95 16.14 -1.42
CA GLN A 106 6.39 16.83 -2.58
C GLN A 106 6.96 16.26 -3.88
N GLY A 107 6.07 15.97 -4.85
CA GLY A 107 6.44 15.45 -6.16
C GLY A 107 6.63 13.94 -6.24
N PHE A 108 6.46 13.22 -5.14
CA PHE A 108 6.50 11.76 -5.04
C PHE A 108 5.19 11.22 -4.48
N GLU A 109 4.87 9.98 -4.81
CA GLU A 109 3.74 9.27 -4.24
C GLU A 109 4.16 8.54 -2.96
N GLY A 110 3.21 8.22 -2.08
CA GLY A 110 3.50 7.52 -0.82
C GLY A 110 4.23 6.19 -1.03
N GLU A 111 3.96 5.49 -2.12
CA GLU A 111 4.67 4.26 -2.50
C GLU A 111 6.14 4.48 -2.85
N ASP A 112 6.49 5.62 -3.49
CA ASP A 112 7.88 5.98 -3.77
C ASP A 112 8.62 6.32 -2.45
N VAL A 113 7.93 7.01 -1.54
CA VAL A 113 8.46 7.28 -0.20
C VAL A 113 8.72 5.96 0.55
N ILE A 114 7.77 5.03 0.52
CA ILE A 114 7.92 3.69 1.11
C ILE A 114 9.12 2.96 0.49
N ALA A 115 9.25 2.96 -0.84
CA ALA A 115 10.36 2.31 -1.52
C ALA A 115 11.73 2.90 -1.14
N ALA A 116 11.82 4.22 -1.02
CA ALA A 116 13.03 4.89 -0.56
C ALA A 116 13.39 4.52 0.88
N LEU A 117 12.40 4.41 1.78
CA LEU A 117 12.59 3.97 3.16
C LEU A 117 13.02 2.49 3.22
N ILE A 118 12.46 1.60 2.38
CA ILE A 118 12.88 0.20 2.25
C ILE A 118 14.35 0.13 1.83
N ALA A 119 14.73 0.85 0.77
CA ALA A 119 16.10 0.86 0.27
C ALA A 119 17.11 1.32 1.33
N GLN A 120 16.75 2.28 2.19
CA GLN A 120 17.58 2.73 3.29
C GLN A 120 17.63 1.72 4.44
N SER A 121 16.48 1.08 4.76
CA SER A 121 16.42 0.06 5.81
C SER A 121 17.32 -1.15 5.49
N ALA A 122 17.37 -1.55 4.22
CA ALA A 122 18.21 -2.64 3.75
C ALA A 122 19.72 -2.37 3.92
N LYS A 123 20.15 -1.09 3.84
CA LYS A 123 21.55 -0.67 4.00
C LYS A 123 21.98 -0.57 5.47
N ARG A 124 21.04 -0.41 6.40
CA ARG A 124 21.36 -0.29 7.83
C ARG A 124 21.57 -1.68 8.44
N LYS A 125 22.81 -1.94 8.90
CA LYS A 125 23.07 -3.05 9.82
C LYS A 125 22.38 -2.69 11.13
N VAL A 126 21.34 -3.44 11.50
CA VAL A 126 20.76 -3.31 12.83
C VAL A 126 21.87 -3.66 13.83
N GLN A 127 22.34 -2.68 14.57
CA GLN A 127 23.20 -2.89 15.73
C GLN A 127 22.37 -3.56 16.84
N SER A 128 21.96 -4.81 16.63
CA SER A 128 21.38 -5.61 17.70
C SER A 128 22.53 -6.13 18.55
N GLN A 129 22.49 -5.85 19.84
CA GLN A 129 23.35 -6.44 20.88
C GLN A 129 23.16 -7.96 21.05
N VAL A 130 22.56 -8.64 20.10
CA VAL A 130 22.36 -10.09 20.10
C VAL A 130 23.18 -10.72 18.98
N GLN A 131 24.37 -11.16 19.36
CA GLN A 131 25.37 -11.85 18.51
C GLN A 131 24.96 -13.29 18.08
N SER A 132 23.69 -13.62 17.98
CA SER A 132 23.30 -15.01 17.71
C SER A 132 22.12 -15.18 16.75
N SER A 133 22.25 -14.71 15.53
CA SER A 133 21.54 -15.37 14.41
C SER A 133 22.16 -15.01 13.07
N LYS A 134 22.37 -16.02 12.23
CA LYS A 134 22.97 -15.93 10.89
C LYS A 134 22.17 -15.08 9.87
N LEU A 135 21.08 -14.42 10.30
CA LEU A 135 20.17 -13.56 9.54
C LEU A 135 19.77 -12.32 10.35
N GLY A 136 20.75 -11.59 10.90
CA GLY A 136 20.53 -10.36 11.67
C GLY A 136 20.09 -9.16 10.79
N GLY A 137 19.05 -9.29 9.97
CA GLY A 137 18.50 -8.23 9.14
C GLY A 137 17.16 -7.72 9.66
N LEU A 138 16.84 -6.48 9.31
CA LEU A 138 15.53 -5.88 9.50
C LEU A 138 14.58 -6.43 8.44
N GLU A 139 13.50 -7.10 8.85
CA GLU A 139 12.39 -7.47 7.98
C GLU A 139 11.50 -6.23 7.80
N THR A 140 11.17 -5.89 6.57
CA THR A 140 10.22 -4.80 6.29
C THR A 140 8.89 -5.40 5.83
N VAL A 141 7.79 -4.92 6.40
CA VAL A 141 6.44 -5.28 5.96
C VAL A 141 5.71 -4.01 5.54
N VAL A 142 5.34 -3.94 4.26
CA VAL A 142 4.52 -2.84 3.74
C VAL A 142 3.05 -3.20 3.91
N VAL A 143 2.28 -2.31 4.52
CA VAL A 143 0.83 -2.47 4.70
C VAL A 143 0.11 -1.59 3.70
N THR A 144 -0.48 -2.20 2.67
CA THR A 144 -1.21 -1.49 1.63
C THR A 144 -2.23 -2.39 0.95
N GLY A 145 -3.28 -1.79 0.39
CA GLY A 145 -4.20 -2.46 -0.55
C GLY A 145 -3.74 -2.34 -2.00
N ASP A 146 -2.73 -1.52 -2.27
CA ASP A 146 -2.19 -1.32 -3.61
C ASP A 146 -1.31 -2.49 -4.05
N ARG A 147 -1.60 -3.03 -5.22
CA ARG A 147 -0.88 -4.18 -5.79
C ARG A 147 0.41 -3.78 -6.49
N ASP A 148 0.60 -2.50 -6.77
CA ASP A 148 1.81 -1.99 -7.40
C ASP A 148 3.02 -2.19 -6.51
N VAL A 149 2.80 -2.08 -5.20
CA VAL A 149 3.81 -2.31 -4.17
C VAL A 149 4.33 -3.76 -4.16
N LEU A 150 3.66 -4.71 -4.83
CA LEU A 150 4.15 -6.09 -4.94
C LEU A 150 5.49 -6.18 -5.69
N GLN A 151 5.83 -5.19 -6.52
CA GLN A 151 7.14 -5.08 -7.17
C GLN A 151 8.31 -4.89 -6.17
N LEU A 152 8.01 -4.45 -4.94
CA LEU A 152 9.00 -4.22 -3.88
C LEU A 152 9.25 -5.46 -3.01
N VAL A 153 8.53 -6.57 -3.27
CA VAL A 153 8.68 -7.82 -2.51
C VAL A 153 10.02 -8.45 -2.85
N ASP A 154 10.79 -8.78 -1.80
CA ASP A 154 12.06 -9.50 -1.89
C ASP A 154 12.23 -10.45 -0.70
N GLU A 155 13.46 -10.93 -0.45
CA GLU A 155 13.77 -11.82 0.68
C GLU A 155 13.52 -11.19 2.06
N ARG A 156 13.51 -9.86 2.16
CA ARG A 156 13.38 -9.07 3.40
C ARG A 156 12.13 -8.21 3.45
N THR A 157 11.51 -7.98 2.30
CA THR A 157 10.35 -7.12 2.16
C THR A 157 9.12 -7.97 1.79
N LYS A 158 8.05 -7.81 2.56
CA LYS A 158 6.76 -8.46 2.32
C LYS A 158 5.67 -7.42 2.27
N VAL A 159 4.55 -7.75 1.64
CA VAL A 159 3.36 -6.90 1.61
C VAL A 159 2.23 -7.57 2.38
N TYR A 160 1.73 -6.86 3.38
CA TYR A 160 0.54 -7.23 4.13
C TYR A 160 -0.65 -6.49 3.53
N ALA A 161 -1.44 -7.20 2.73
CA ALA A 161 -2.59 -6.65 2.04
C ALA A 161 -3.87 -7.02 2.79
N PRO A 162 -4.62 -6.03 3.32
CA PRO A 162 -5.95 -6.30 3.86
C PRO A 162 -6.87 -6.73 2.71
N LEU A 163 -7.50 -7.91 2.83
CA LEU A 163 -8.57 -8.36 1.94
C LEU A 163 -9.93 -7.78 2.36
N LYS A 164 -11.03 -8.36 1.89
CA LYS A 164 -12.41 -7.90 2.14
C LYS A 164 -12.63 -7.41 3.58
N GLY A 165 -13.01 -6.16 3.74
CA GLY A 165 -13.24 -5.50 5.04
C GLY A 165 -11.95 -5.30 5.86
N LEU A 166 -12.08 -5.30 7.18
CA LEU A 166 -10.96 -5.16 8.14
C LEU A 166 -10.38 -6.51 8.58
N SER A 167 -10.89 -7.63 8.06
CA SER A 167 -10.56 -9.01 8.47
C SER A 167 -9.96 -9.79 7.32
N ASN A 168 -9.02 -10.70 7.60
CA ASN A 168 -8.37 -11.62 6.67
C ASN A 168 -7.34 -10.98 5.71
N PRO A 169 -6.22 -10.46 6.23
CA PRO A 169 -5.12 -10.00 5.38
C PRO A 169 -4.41 -11.17 4.70
N ILE A 170 -3.81 -10.89 3.54
CA ILE A 170 -2.83 -11.78 2.92
C ILE A 170 -1.44 -11.21 3.12
N MET A 171 -0.48 -12.05 3.48
CA MET A 171 0.94 -11.73 3.44
C MET A 171 1.50 -12.20 2.10
N TYR A 172 1.92 -11.25 1.26
CA TYR A 172 2.61 -11.55 0.02
C TYR A 172 4.11 -11.57 0.26
N ASP A 173 4.70 -12.72 0.02
CA ASP A 173 6.12 -12.93 -0.28
C ASP A 173 6.26 -13.28 -1.77
N ALA A 174 7.48 -13.52 -2.23
CA ALA A 174 7.74 -13.84 -3.64
C ALA A 174 6.96 -15.09 -4.11
N ALA A 175 6.79 -16.08 -3.24
CA ALA A 175 6.05 -17.32 -3.58
C ALA A 175 4.54 -17.04 -3.74
N GLU A 176 3.96 -16.20 -2.90
CA GLU A 176 2.53 -15.86 -3.00
C GLU A 176 2.26 -14.92 -4.19
N VAL A 177 3.22 -14.02 -4.56
CA VAL A 177 3.16 -13.24 -5.81
C VAL A 177 3.18 -14.19 -7.02
N GLN A 178 4.15 -15.12 -7.07
CA GLN A 178 4.27 -16.11 -8.14
C GLN A 178 3.00 -16.96 -8.28
N LYS A 179 2.45 -17.44 -7.17
CA LYS A 179 1.23 -18.24 -7.16
C LYS A 179 0.02 -17.47 -7.70
N ARG A 180 -0.09 -16.18 -7.39
CA ARG A 180 -1.23 -15.36 -7.78
C ARG A 180 -1.16 -14.86 -9.22
N TYR A 181 0.02 -14.41 -9.66
CA TYR A 181 0.20 -13.76 -10.96
C TYR A 181 0.92 -14.62 -11.99
N GLY A 182 1.53 -15.74 -11.56
CA GLY A 182 2.41 -16.53 -12.39
C GLY A 182 3.74 -15.82 -12.74
N LEU A 183 4.06 -14.75 -12.02
CA LEU A 183 5.20 -13.86 -12.26
C LEU A 183 5.97 -13.62 -10.97
N THR A 184 7.26 -13.30 -11.09
CA THR A 184 8.05 -12.85 -9.94
C THR A 184 7.72 -11.39 -9.58
N PRO A 185 8.05 -10.92 -8.36
CA PRO A 185 7.84 -9.52 -7.97
C PRO A 185 8.45 -8.53 -8.97
N GLU A 186 9.67 -8.77 -9.43
CA GLU A 186 10.40 -7.92 -10.37
C GLU A 186 9.68 -7.80 -11.73
N GLN A 187 8.91 -8.82 -12.12
CA GLN A 187 8.17 -8.85 -13.37
C GLN A 187 6.85 -8.05 -13.34
N ILE A 188 6.39 -7.62 -12.17
CA ILE A 188 5.13 -6.87 -12.02
C ILE A 188 5.16 -5.55 -12.80
N VAL A 189 6.31 -4.86 -12.83
CA VAL A 189 6.49 -3.63 -13.59
C VAL A 189 6.36 -3.90 -15.09
N ASP A 190 7.05 -4.92 -15.59
CA ASP A 190 7.04 -5.30 -17.01
C ASP A 190 5.67 -5.83 -17.45
N TYR A 191 4.98 -6.51 -16.54
CA TYR A 191 3.59 -6.91 -16.75
C TYR A 191 2.68 -5.70 -16.99
N LYS A 192 2.80 -4.66 -16.16
CA LYS A 192 2.06 -3.40 -16.36
C LYS A 192 2.51 -2.64 -17.59
N ALA A 193 3.78 -2.71 -17.96
CA ALA A 193 4.31 -2.12 -19.17
C ALA A 193 3.66 -2.72 -20.43
N LEU A 194 3.42 -4.02 -20.44
CA LEU A 194 2.78 -4.74 -21.54
C LEU A 194 1.25 -4.61 -21.51
N ARG A 195 0.62 -4.93 -20.39
CA ARG A 195 -0.84 -4.95 -20.26
C ARG A 195 -1.46 -3.55 -20.18
N GLY A 196 -0.74 -2.59 -19.61
CA GLY A 196 -1.26 -1.32 -19.11
C GLY A 196 -1.92 -1.44 -17.75
N ASP A 197 -2.27 -0.27 -17.19
CA ASP A 197 -3.04 -0.16 -15.97
C ASP A 197 -4.15 0.89 -16.14
N PRO A 198 -5.40 0.47 -16.30
CA PRO A 198 -6.53 1.38 -16.44
C PRO A 198 -6.77 2.27 -15.20
N SER A 199 -6.41 1.80 -13.99
CA SER A 199 -6.62 2.56 -12.75
C SER A 199 -5.75 3.81 -12.68
N ASP A 200 -4.53 3.72 -13.24
CA ASP A 200 -3.58 4.83 -13.31
C ASP A 200 -3.46 5.44 -14.70
N ASN A 201 -4.33 5.01 -15.61
CA ASN A 201 -4.34 5.44 -17.00
C ASN A 201 -2.99 5.18 -17.70
N ILE A 202 -2.31 4.09 -17.33
CA ILE A 202 -1.07 3.63 -17.99
C ILE A 202 -1.47 2.84 -19.23
N PRO A 203 -0.99 3.25 -20.42
CA PRO A 203 -1.57 2.75 -21.69
C PRO A 203 -1.23 1.30 -22.03
N GLY A 204 -0.05 0.79 -21.63
CA GLY A 204 0.42 -0.53 -22.05
C GLY A 204 0.57 -0.67 -23.55
N VAL A 205 0.56 -1.91 -24.05
CA VAL A 205 0.57 -2.24 -25.48
C VAL A 205 -0.86 -2.62 -25.91
N PRO A 206 -1.52 -1.84 -26.77
CA PRO A 206 -2.87 -2.14 -27.23
C PRO A 206 -2.97 -3.56 -27.80
N GLY A 207 -3.93 -4.36 -27.34
CA GLY A 207 -4.11 -5.74 -27.79
C GLY A 207 -3.26 -6.78 -27.04
N VAL A 208 -2.41 -6.37 -26.10
CA VAL A 208 -1.75 -7.26 -25.14
C VAL A 208 -2.57 -7.29 -23.86
N GLY A 209 -3.27 -8.39 -23.62
CA GLY A 209 -4.02 -8.63 -22.40
C GLY A 209 -3.19 -9.34 -21.35
N GLU A 210 -3.82 -9.59 -20.18
CA GLU A 210 -3.20 -10.26 -19.04
C GLU A 210 -2.49 -11.56 -19.40
N LYS A 211 -3.21 -12.48 -20.07
CA LYS A 211 -2.66 -13.80 -20.44
C LYS A 211 -1.42 -13.67 -21.33
N THR A 212 -1.48 -12.83 -22.37
CA THR A 212 -0.35 -12.63 -23.28
C THR A 212 0.84 -11.98 -22.60
N ALA A 213 0.61 -11.00 -21.72
CA ALA A 213 1.69 -10.37 -20.95
C ALA A 213 2.38 -11.37 -20.03
N VAL A 214 1.61 -12.21 -19.34
CA VAL A 214 2.17 -13.28 -18.47
C VAL A 214 2.95 -14.31 -19.29
N GLU A 215 2.41 -14.81 -20.40
CA GLU A 215 3.10 -15.77 -21.27
C GLU A 215 4.42 -15.23 -21.81
N LEU A 216 4.45 -13.95 -22.22
CA LEU A 216 5.67 -13.31 -22.70
C LEU A 216 6.73 -13.20 -21.62
N LEU A 217 6.36 -12.76 -20.43
CA LEU A 217 7.29 -12.59 -19.31
C LEU A 217 7.75 -13.93 -18.72
N GLN A 218 6.91 -14.95 -18.70
CA GLN A 218 7.32 -16.29 -18.31
C GLN A 218 8.34 -16.89 -19.28
N LYS A 219 8.21 -16.58 -20.59
CA LYS A 219 9.12 -17.10 -21.62
C LYS A 219 10.44 -16.33 -21.68
N TYR A 220 10.39 -15.00 -21.60
CA TYR A 220 11.55 -14.14 -21.90
C TYR A 220 12.11 -13.43 -20.66
N GLY A 221 11.40 -13.42 -19.56
CA GLY A 221 11.86 -12.85 -18.29
C GLY A 221 11.54 -11.38 -18.12
N THR A 222 12.01 -10.52 -19.00
CA THR A 222 11.85 -9.06 -18.90
C THR A 222 11.24 -8.45 -20.17
N LEU A 223 10.75 -7.22 -20.06
CA LEU A 223 10.25 -6.44 -21.21
C LEU A 223 11.34 -6.26 -22.27
N GLU A 224 12.58 -6.00 -21.86
CA GLU A 224 13.72 -5.88 -22.77
C GLU A 224 13.96 -7.17 -23.55
N GLU A 225 13.96 -8.32 -22.87
CA GLU A 225 14.13 -9.62 -23.53
C GLU A 225 12.95 -9.98 -24.45
N VAL A 226 11.73 -9.57 -24.13
CA VAL A 226 10.59 -9.67 -25.07
C VAL A 226 10.89 -8.93 -26.37
N PHE A 227 11.45 -7.73 -26.29
CA PHE A 227 11.83 -6.94 -27.48
C PHE A 227 13.05 -7.51 -28.21
N ASN A 228 13.98 -8.14 -27.52
CA ASN A 228 15.16 -8.78 -28.13
C ASN A 228 14.79 -10.05 -28.93
N HIS A 229 13.69 -10.71 -28.56
CA HIS A 229 13.24 -11.97 -29.16
C HIS A 229 11.94 -11.83 -30.00
N LEU A 230 11.67 -10.65 -30.53
CA LEU A 230 10.46 -10.41 -31.33
C LEU A 230 10.30 -11.39 -32.49
N ASP A 231 11.40 -11.77 -33.15
CA ASP A 231 11.39 -12.65 -34.32
C ASP A 231 10.93 -14.09 -34.01
N GLU A 232 10.90 -14.47 -32.74
CA GLU A 232 10.36 -15.76 -32.29
C GLU A 232 8.83 -15.74 -32.05
N LEU A 233 8.21 -14.56 -32.13
CA LEU A 233 6.80 -14.39 -31.88
C LEU A 233 5.98 -14.54 -33.18
N PRO A 234 4.66 -14.80 -33.08
CA PRO A 234 3.78 -14.72 -34.23
C PRO A 234 3.85 -13.33 -34.89
N GLU A 235 3.80 -13.25 -36.23
CA GLU A 235 3.96 -12.02 -37.03
C GLU A 235 3.07 -10.86 -36.53
N ARG A 236 1.83 -11.17 -36.13
CA ARG A 236 0.90 -10.19 -35.57
C ARG A 236 1.45 -9.56 -34.28
N GLN A 237 2.03 -10.37 -33.40
CA GLN A 237 2.60 -9.86 -32.12
C GLN A 237 3.89 -9.08 -32.38
N GLN A 238 4.74 -9.54 -33.30
CA GLN A 238 5.95 -8.81 -33.71
C GLN A 238 5.62 -7.39 -34.15
N LYS A 239 4.65 -7.27 -35.10
CA LYS A 239 4.22 -5.97 -35.64
C LYS A 239 3.69 -5.07 -34.52
N LEU A 240 2.83 -5.60 -33.67
CA LEU A 240 2.22 -4.89 -32.56
C LEU A 240 3.26 -4.36 -31.57
N LEU A 241 4.15 -5.22 -31.11
CA LEU A 241 5.17 -4.86 -30.12
C LEU A 241 6.18 -3.87 -30.73
N ARG A 242 6.57 -4.02 -32.01
CA ARG A 242 7.43 -3.03 -32.69
C ARG A 242 6.78 -1.65 -32.78
N GLU A 243 5.50 -1.61 -33.12
CA GLU A 243 4.73 -0.36 -33.24
C GLU A 243 4.61 0.38 -31.91
N TYR A 244 4.36 -0.35 -30.82
CA TYR A 244 4.08 0.23 -29.50
C TYR A 244 5.27 0.16 -28.52
N ARG A 245 6.48 -0.11 -28.99
CA ARG A 245 7.68 -0.23 -28.14
C ARG A 245 7.87 0.98 -27.21
N LYS A 246 7.83 2.19 -27.77
CA LYS A 246 7.98 3.43 -26.98
C LYS A 246 6.89 3.60 -25.92
N GLN A 247 5.68 3.16 -26.24
CA GLN A 247 4.55 3.23 -25.30
C GLN A 247 4.71 2.21 -24.17
N ALA A 248 5.23 1.02 -24.45
CA ALA A 248 5.57 0.03 -23.43
C ALA A 248 6.69 0.55 -22.51
N GLU A 249 7.74 1.15 -23.08
CA GLU A 249 8.85 1.75 -22.32
C GLU A 249 8.35 2.91 -21.41
N LEU A 250 7.45 3.77 -21.94
CA LEU A 250 6.79 4.80 -21.13
C LEU A 250 5.95 4.17 -20.02
N SER A 251 5.17 3.15 -20.35
CA SER A 251 4.32 2.44 -19.36
C SER A 251 5.15 1.79 -18.28
N GLN A 252 6.29 1.19 -18.61
CA GLN A 252 7.25 0.66 -17.65
C GLN A 252 7.75 1.75 -16.69
N LYS A 253 8.14 2.90 -17.24
CA LYS A 253 8.61 4.04 -16.44
C LYS A 253 7.55 4.55 -15.48
N LEU A 254 6.30 4.65 -15.93
CA LEU A 254 5.17 5.09 -15.11
C LEU A 254 4.80 4.08 -14.01
N ALA A 255 4.87 2.78 -14.31
CA ALA A 255 4.56 1.72 -13.36
C ALA A 255 5.68 1.45 -12.33
N THR A 256 6.90 1.94 -12.61
CA THR A 256 8.04 1.75 -11.71
C THR A 256 7.92 2.61 -10.46
N ILE A 257 7.94 1.99 -9.30
CA ILE A 257 8.08 2.69 -8.02
C ILE A 257 9.55 3.06 -7.84
N THR A 258 9.82 4.36 -7.66
CA THR A 258 11.20 4.83 -7.53
C THR A 258 11.68 4.82 -6.08
N THR A 259 12.96 4.49 -5.88
CA THR A 259 13.63 4.57 -4.57
C THR A 259 14.34 5.91 -4.32
N ASN A 260 14.16 6.88 -5.23
CA ASN A 260 14.91 8.12 -5.23
C ASN A 260 14.20 9.29 -4.52
N ALA A 261 13.08 9.03 -3.83
CA ALA A 261 12.43 10.05 -3.04
C ALA A 261 13.41 10.60 -1.98
N PRO A 262 13.56 11.95 -1.87
CA PRO A 262 14.52 12.58 -0.96
C PRO A 262 14.02 12.58 0.48
N VAL A 263 13.87 11.38 1.03
CA VAL A 263 13.44 11.11 2.41
C VAL A 263 14.58 10.47 3.18
N GLU A 264 14.67 10.73 4.48
CA GLU A 264 15.64 10.10 5.37
C GLU A 264 14.91 9.25 6.42
N LEU A 265 15.27 7.96 6.49
CA LEU A 265 14.73 7.04 7.50
C LEU A 265 15.39 7.30 8.85
N ASP A 266 14.61 7.77 9.81
CA ASP A 266 15.01 7.84 11.22
C ASP A 266 14.38 6.69 12.01
N LEU A 267 15.12 5.59 12.17
CA LEU A 267 14.63 4.41 12.87
C LEU A 267 14.33 4.66 14.35
N ASP A 268 15.02 5.59 14.99
CA ASP A 268 14.77 5.86 16.40
C ASP A 268 13.41 6.54 16.59
N LYS A 269 13.02 7.41 15.68
CA LYS A 269 11.67 7.99 15.64
C LYS A 269 10.59 6.96 15.26
N CYS A 270 10.96 5.93 14.52
CA CYS A 270 10.03 4.86 14.13
C CYS A 270 9.81 3.83 15.25
N ARG A 271 10.52 3.90 16.39
CA ARG A 271 10.28 2.95 17.49
C ARG A 271 8.84 2.98 17.91
N VAL A 272 8.25 1.78 18.01
CA VAL A 272 6.88 1.64 18.48
C VAL A 272 6.80 2.06 19.94
N GLY A 273 6.00 3.10 20.18
CA GLY A 273 5.76 3.64 21.53
C GLY A 273 4.67 2.88 22.29
N ASP A 274 4.23 3.47 23.40
CA ASP A 274 3.10 2.97 24.19
C ASP A 274 1.78 3.58 23.69
N PHE A 275 1.00 2.80 22.94
CA PHE A 275 -0.33 3.21 22.46
C PHE A 275 -1.36 3.39 23.58
N ARG A 276 -1.01 3.06 24.83
CA ARG A 276 -1.81 3.30 26.02
C ARG A 276 -1.38 4.58 26.75
N SER A 277 -0.49 5.36 26.14
CA SER A 277 -0.06 6.63 26.69
C SER A 277 -1.27 7.55 26.94
N LYS A 278 -1.15 8.43 27.94
CA LYS A 278 -2.22 9.39 28.25
C LYS A 278 -2.58 10.22 27.00
N LYS A 279 -1.58 10.65 26.20
CA LYS A 279 -1.75 11.43 24.96
C LYS A 279 -2.60 10.65 23.92
N ALA A 280 -2.29 9.38 23.71
CA ALA A 280 -3.03 8.51 22.79
C ALA A 280 -4.49 8.29 23.23
N ILE A 281 -4.70 7.99 24.50
CA ILE A 281 -6.07 7.79 25.05
C ILE A 281 -6.89 9.08 25.00
N GLU A 282 -6.31 10.24 25.30
CA GLU A 282 -6.99 11.53 25.22
C GLU A 282 -7.39 11.88 23.78
N ALA A 283 -6.53 11.60 22.79
CA ALA A 283 -6.86 11.79 21.38
C ALA A 283 -8.04 10.92 20.94
N LEU A 284 -8.09 9.65 21.34
CA LEU A 284 -9.23 8.78 21.05
C LEU A 284 -10.52 9.22 21.77
N LYS A 285 -10.41 9.72 23.01
CA LYS A 285 -11.56 10.27 23.77
C LYS A 285 -12.11 11.51 23.11
N LYS A 286 -11.27 12.40 22.59
CA LYS A 286 -11.68 13.61 21.84
C LYS A 286 -12.48 13.25 20.59
N LEU A 287 -12.13 12.16 19.93
CA LEU A 287 -12.85 11.63 18.75
C LEU A 287 -14.04 10.73 19.13
N GLU A 288 -14.34 10.60 20.42
CA GLU A 288 -15.42 9.75 20.97
C GLU A 288 -15.29 8.25 20.62
N PHE A 289 -14.10 7.75 20.35
CA PHE A 289 -13.84 6.36 19.99
C PHE A 289 -13.86 5.44 21.22
N LYS A 290 -15.00 5.41 21.94
CA LYS A 290 -15.16 4.70 23.21
C LYS A 290 -14.79 3.22 23.17
N SER A 291 -15.01 2.54 22.03
CA SER A 291 -14.66 1.13 21.84
C SER A 291 -13.15 0.93 21.79
N LEU A 292 -12.42 1.81 21.08
CA LEU A 292 -10.97 1.75 20.96
C LEU A 292 -10.29 2.11 22.29
N VAL A 293 -10.83 3.10 23.01
CA VAL A 293 -10.36 3.44 24.36
C VAL A 293 -10.46 2.23 25.29
N ARG A 294 -11.63 1.56 25.33
CA ARG A 294 -11.83 0.35 26.15
C ARG A 294 -10.88 -0.79 25.75
N GLU A 295 -10.63 -0.96 24.46
CA GLU A 295 -9.70 -1.97 23.96
C GLU A 295 -8.28 -1.71 24.46
N LEU A 296 -7.81 -0.46 24.40
CA LEU A 296 -6.47 -0.10 24.87
C LEU A 296 -6.34 -0.12 26.39
N GLU A 297 -7.35 0.35 27.13
CA GLU A 297 -7.34 0.38 28.59
C GLU A 297 -7.59 -1.02 29.21
N GLY A 298 -8.38 -1.88 28.55
CA GLY A 298 -8.88 -3.15 29.13
C GLY A 298 -8.02 -4.39 28.90
N GLY A 299 -7.04 -4.36 28.00
CA GLY A 299 -6.06 -5.47 27.83
C GLY A 299 -6.60 -6.80 27.26
N GLU A 300 -7.91 -6.99 27.05
CA GLU A 300 -8.48 -8.21 26.49
C GLU A 300 -9.55 -7.94 25.44
N GLY A 301 -9.27 -8.43 24.22
CA GLY A 301 -10.26 -9.08 23.37
C GLY A 301 -11.20 -8.23 22.55
N LEU A 302 -10.82 -7.96 21.31
CA LEU A 302 -11.77 -7.84 20.22
C LEU A 302 -12.48 -9.18 20.01
N ARG A 303 -13.61 -9.41 20.65
CA ARG A 303 -14.67 -10.25 20.08
C ARG A 303 -15.52 -9.35 19.21
N SER A 304 -15.54 -9.65 17.91
CA SER A 304 -16.49 -9.09 16.93
C SER A 304 -17.88 -9.62 17.28
N GLU A 305 -18.63 -8.93 18.11
CA GLU A 305 -20.08 -9.06 18.09
C GLU A 305 -20.59 -8.04 17.08
N ARG A 306 -20.68 -8.45 15.81
CA ARG A 306 -21.60 -7.79 14.87
C ARG A 306 -23.02 -8.16 15.28
N PRO A 307 -23.96 -7.20 15.35
CA PRO A 307 -25.39 -7.54 15.35
C PRO A 307 -25.70 -8.30 14.06
N LYS A 308 -26.38 -9.42 14.15
CA LYS A 308 -26.74 -10.32 13.04
C LYS A 308 -27.58 -9.70 11.91
N GLN A 309 -27.86 -8.41 11.95
CA GLN A 309 -28.65 -7.70 10.94
C GLN A 309 -27.85 -7.02 9.83
N GLU A 310 -26.50 -6.87 9.96
CA GLU A 310 -25.69 -6.22 8.92
C GLU A 310 -25.10 -7.19 7.89
N GLU A 311 -25.23 -8.51 8.08
CA GLU A 311 -24.67 -9.50 7.13
C GLU A 311 -25.44 -9.66 5.82
N GLN A 312 -26.68 -9.13 5.71
CA GLN A 312 -27.49 -9.27 4.50
C GLN A 312 -27.39 -8.09 3.52
N GLU A 313 -26.97 -6.91 3.95
CA GLU A 313 -26.80 -5.76 3.05
C GLU A 313 -25.40 -5.64 2.43
N ASP A 314 -24.37 -6.22 3.06
CA ASP A 314 -22.99 -6.15 2.59
C ASP A 314 -22.66 -7.07 1.39
N ALA A 315 -23.47 -8.10 1.15
CA ALA A 315 -23.26 -9.06 0.07
C ALA A 315 -23.57 -8.49 -1.34
N GLY A 316 -24.42 -7.48 -1.41
CA GLY A 316 -24.86 -6.88 -2.69
C GLY A 316 -23.96 -5.75 -3.23
N GLN A 317 -23.16 -5.10 -2.38
CA GLN A 317 -22.30 -3.98 -2.79
C GLN A 317 -20.86 -4.38 -3.15
N LEU A 318 -20.46 -5.60 -2.82
CA LEU A 318 -19.09 -6.07 -3.02
C LEU A 318 -18.83 -6.70 -4.40
N GLU A 319 -19.88 -6.97 -5.20
CA GLU A 319 -19.72 -7.44 -6.60
C GLU A 319 -19.32 -6.34 -7.59
N LEU A 320 -19.42 -5.06 -7.22
CA LEU A 320 -19.11 -3.93 -8.11
C LEU A 320 -17.65 -3.45 -8.07
N LEU A 321 -16.79 -4.05 -7.25
CA LEU A 321 -15.37 -3.69 -7.12
C LEU A 321 -14.40 -4.72 -7.73
N GLU A 322 -14.90 -5.67 -8.52
CA GLU A 322 -14.10 -6.65 -9.28
C GLU A 322 -13.98 -6.29 -10.77
N ILE A 323 -14.00 -5.01 -11.13
CA ILE A 323 -13.65 -4.58 -12.49
C ILE A 323 -12.37 -3.75 -12.45
#